data_2e42663d121dc057a4c1cac74d48ca41
#
_entry.id   2e42663d121dc057a4c1cac74d48ca41
#
_cell.length_a   1.000
_cell.length_b   1.000
_cell.length_c   1.000
_cell.angle_alpha   90.00
_cell.angle_beta   90.00
_cell.angle_gamma   90.00
#
_symmetry.space_group_name_H-M   'P 1'
#
loop_
_entity.id
_entity.type
_entity.pdbx_description
1 polymer ?
#
loop_
_entity_poly.entity_id
_entity_poly.type
_entity_poly.pdbx_seq_one_letter_code
_entity_poly.pdbx_strand_id
1 'polypeptide(L)'
;MKNFINSISRFINGLKRPSKKTNIKKLHERGEILDSFTFRDATEEDTPELGKLHAIAWAETYNAKTPNIQLRQYQWQKAFTEENDGLWFCILVVNAKNKLVGFAKGKINKDEHTSQLHGDLNKIYLLSDYQRLGLGKKLFTLAVQRFLSKGINDMSLFGVPQNPSCAFHEAMGGERLYSEKGTFDGCYRWDDLKKLAVH
;
A
#
# COMPACT_ATOMS: atom_id res chain seq x y z
N MET A 1 -5.81 4.24 19.78
CA MET A 1 -5.04 3.40 18.85
C MET A 1 -4.72 1.99 19.40
N LYS A 2 -4.16 1.84 20.62
CA LYS A 2 -3.80 0.51 21.20
C LYS A 2 -4.98 -0.48 21.28
N ASN A 3 -6.18 -0.06 21.64
CA ASN A 3 -7.36 -0.95 21.75
C ASN A 3 -7.88 -1.44 20.40
N PHE A 4 -7.69 -0.67 19.33
CA PHE A 4 -8.06 -1.03 17.97
C PHE A 4 -7.10 -2.09 17.39
N ILE A 5 -5.80 -1.93 17.63
CA ILE A 5 -4.75 -2.88 17.20
C ILE A 5 -4.91 -4.24 17.88
N ASN A 6 -5.21 -4.27 19.18
CA ASN A 6 -5.44 -5.51 19.93
C ASN A 6 -6.71 -6.27 19.53
N SER A 7 -7.75 -5.57 19.09
CA SER A 7 -8.98 -6.19 18.59
C SER A 7 -8.77 -6.86 17.23
N ILE A 8 -7.97 -6.24 16.34
CA ILE A 8 -7.67 -6.78 15.01
C ILE A 8 -6.73 -8.00 15.10
N SER A 9 -5.76 -8.00 16.01
CA SER A 9 -4.76 -9.07 16.15
C SER A 9 -5.37 -10.45 16.43
N ARG A 10 -6.51 -10.55 17.11
CA ARG A 10 -7.20 -11.82 17.37
C ARG A 10 -7.87 -12.46 16.15
N PHE A 11 -8.21 -11.69 15.12
CA PHE A 11 -8.90 -12.16 13.92
C PHE A 11 -7.97 -12.56 12.77
N ILE A 12 -6.69 -12.21 12.82
CA ILE A 12 -5.75 -12.38 11.70
C ILE A 12 -5.23 -13.82 11.57
N ASN A 13 -5.26 -14.64 12.63
CA ASN A 13 -4.68 -15.98 12.66
C ASN A 13 -5.33 -17.03 11.73
N GLY A 14 -6.39 -16.68 10.99
CA GLY A 14 -7.10 -17.57 10.05
C GLY A 14 -7.03 -17.15 8.58
N LEU A 15 -6.38 -16.05 8.24
CA LEU A 15 -6.35 -15.52 6.88
C LEU A 15 -5.47 -16.37 5.94
N LYS A 16 -6.08 -17.26 5.20
CA LYS A 16 -5.42 -17.92 4.06
C LYS A 16 -5.29 -16.92 2.92
N ARG A 17 -4.06 -16.53 2.60
CA ARG A 17 -3.78 -15.75 1.39
C ARG A 17 -4.14 -16.55 0.14
N PRO A 18 -4.71 -15.92 -0.90
CA PRO A 18 -4.92 -16.58 -2.15
C PRO A 18 -3.58 -17.07 -2.73
N SER A 19 -3.58 -18.25 -3.32
CA SER A 19 -2.40 -18.77 -4.00
C SER A 19 -2.23 -18.08 -5.37
N LYS A 20 -0.99 -18.06 -5.89
CA LYS A 20 -0.72 -17.59 -7.26
C LYS A 20 -1.59 -18.35 -8.28
N LYS A 21 -1.67 -19.67 -8.16
CA LYS A 21 -2.47 -20.54 -9.05
C LYS A 21 -3.95 -20.16 -9.02
N THR A 22 -4.51 -19.94 -7.83
CA THR A 22 -5.92 -19.54 -7.66
C THR A 22 -6.19 -18.20 -8.35
N ASN A 23 -5.32 -17.19 -8.15
CA ASN A 23 -5.54 -15.87 -8.72
C ASN A 23 -5.28 -15.83 -10.23
N ILE A 24 -4.34 -16.61 -10.75
CA ILE A 24 -4.19 -16.77 -12.20
C ILE A 24 -5.47 -17.39 -12.81
N LYS A 25 -6.04 -18.43 -12.20
CA LYS A 25 -7.29 -19.04 -12.66
C LYS A 25 -8.42 -17.98 -12.69
N LYS A 26 -8.63 -17.25 -11.61
CA LYS A 26 -9.63 -16.18 -11.53
C LYS A 26 -9.40 -15.07 -12.57
N LEU A 27 -8.13 -14.73 -12.85
CA LEU A 27 -7.77 -13.77 -13.88
C LEU A 27 -8.28 -14.21 -15.25
N HIS A 28 -7.97 -15.47 -15.63
CA HIS A 28 -8.42 -16.06 -16.90
C HIS A 28 -9.94 -16.18 -16.99
N GLU A 29 -10.63 -16.58 -15.90
CA GLU A 29 -12.09 -16.64 -15.84
C GLU A 29 -12.75 -15.27 -16.10
N ARG A 30 -12.06 -14.17 -15.76
CA ARG A 30 -12.52 -12.82 -16.07
C ARG A 30 -12.10 -12.32 -17.46
N GLY A 31 -11.35 -13.13 -18.22
CA GLY A 31 -10.79 -12.74 -19.53
C GLY A 31 -9.69 -11.69 -19.42
N GLU A 32 -8.97 -11.65 -18.30
CA GLU A 32 -7.86 -10.72 -18.04
C GLU A 32 -6.52 -11.46 -18.25
N ILE A 33 -5.47 -10.71 -18.65
CA ILE A 33 -4.10 -11.22 -18.79
C ILE A 33 -3.15 -10.37 -17.98
N LEU A 34 -2.02 -10.94 -17.53
CA LEU A 34 -1.07 -10.26 -16.64
C LEU A 34 -0.47 -8.99 -17.25
N ASP A 35 -0.21 -8.99 -18.54
CA ASP A 35 0.43 -7.86 -19.23
C ASP A 35 -0.55 -6.72 -19.55
N SER A 36 -1.84 -6.89 -19.26
CA SER A 36 -2.86 -5.86 -19.51
C SER A 36 -3.02 -4.84 -18.38
N PHE A 37 -2.31 -5.01 -17.27
CA PHE A 37 -2.38 -4.04 -16.16
C PHE A 37 -1.53 -2.82 -16.46
N THR A 38 -2.12 -1.65 -16.26
CA THR A 38 -1.42 -0.36 -16.35
C THR A 38 -1.21 0.24 -14.97
N PHE A 39 -0.18 1.09 -14.88
CA PHE A 39 0.15 1.84 -13.67
C PHE A 39 0.19 3.31 -14.03
N ARG A 40 -0.54 4.13 -13.31
CA ARG A 40 -0.60 5.57 -13.53
C ARG A 40 -0.76 6.34 -12.23
N ASP A 41 -0.48 7.62 -12.27
CA ASP A 41 -0.80 8.50 -11.16
C ASP A 41 -2.31 8.63 -11.00
N ALA A 42 -2.74 8.77 -9.74
CA ALA A 42 -4.12 9.10 -9.41
C ALA A 42 -4.38 10.58 -9.66
N THR A 43 -5.58 10.88 -10.11
CA THR A 43 -6.11 12.24 -10.23
C THR A 43 -7.30 12.44 -9.28
N GLU A 44 -7.75 13.67 -9.12
CA GLU A 44 -8.94 13.98 -8.33
C GLU A 44 -10.19 13.23 -8.83
N GLU A 45 -10.29 13.02 -10.13
CA GLU A 45 -11.41 12.30 -10.78
C GLU A 45 -11.50 10.82 -10.33
N ASP A 46 -10.39 10.24 -9.88
CA ASP A 46 -10.36 8.87 -9.37
C ASP A 46 -10.97 8.74 -7.97
N THR A 47 -11.23 9.83 -7.27
CA THR A 47 -11.67 9.86 -5.86
C THR A 47 -12.83 8.90 -5.56
N PRO A 48 -13.90 8.81 -6.34
CA PRO A 48 -15.02 7.90 -6.06
C PRO A 48 -14.60 6.43 -6.03
N GLU A 49 -13.90 5.97 -7.10
CA GLU A 49 -13.48 4.57 -7.22
C GLU A 49 -12.29 4.25 -6.31
N LEU A 50 -11.36 5.19 -6.10
CA LEU A 50 -10.24 5.04 -5.19
C LEU A 50 -10.69 4.93 -3.72
N GLY A 51 -11.68 5.71 -3.31
CA GLY A 51 -12.28 5.60 -1.98
C GLY A 51 -12.94 4.24 -1.75
N LYS A 52 -13.68 3.75 -2.74
CA LYS A 52 -14.31 2.42 -2.74
C LYS A 52 -13.28 1.30 -2.70
N LEU A 53 -12.26 1.37 -3.58
CA LEU A 53 -11.14 0.42 -3.60
C LEU A 53 -10.44 0.36 -2.24
N HIS A 54 -10.13 1.52 -1.66
CA HIS A 54 -9.48 1.60 -0.35
C HIS A 54 -10.30 0.93 0.75
N ALA A 55 -11.61 1.17 0.79
CA ALA A 55 -12.49 0.55 1.80
C ALA A 55 -12.52 -0.97 1.66
N ILE A 56 -12.66 -1.49 0.43
CA ILE A 56 -12.73 -2.93 0.17
C ILE A 56 -11.38 -3.60 0.46
N ALA A 57 -10.28 -3.08 -0.09
CA ALA A 57 -8.96 -3.68 0.09
C ALA A 57 -8.50 -3.65 1.55
N TRP A 58 -8.88 -2.61 2.31
CA TRP A 58 -8.67 -2.56 3.75
C TRP A 58 -9.45 -3.69 4.47
N ALA A 59 -10.73 -3.85 4.16
CA ALA A 59 -11.56 -4.90 4.75
C ALA A 59 -11.01 -6.30 4.47
N GLU A 60 -10.58 -6.57 3.22
CA GLU A 60 -9.95 -7.83 2.84
C GLU A 60 -8.61 -8.05 3.56
N THR A 61 -7.81 -7.00 3.73
CA THR A 61 -6.51 -7.08 4.42
C THR A 61 -6.63 -7.41 5.89
N TYR A 62 -7.65 -6.88 6.56
CA TYR A 62 -7.84 -7.04 8.00
C TYR A 62 -8.96 -8.00 8.39
N ASN A 63 -9.58 -8.67 7.41
CA ASN A 63 -10.75 -9.54 7.61
C ASN A 63 -11.83 -8.85 8.44
N ALA A 64 -12.14 -7.64 8.08
CA ALA A 64 -13.03 -6.76 8.84
C ALA A 64 -14.22 -6.31 7.99
N LYS A 65 -15.23 -5.76 8.64
CA LYS A 65 -16.34 -5.10 7.95
C LYS A 65 -15.81 -3.94 7.10
N THR A 66 -16.31 -3.83 5.87
CA THR A 66 -15.96 -2.72 4.98
C THR A 66 -16.26 -1.37 5.65
N PRO A 67 -15.25 -0.48 5.76
CA PRO A 67 -15.46 0.87 6.28
C PRO A 67 -16.45 1.66 5.44
N ASN A 68 -16.96 2.77 6.00
CA ASN A 68 -17.81 3.69 5.26
C ASN A 68 -17.08 4.21 4.01
N ILE A 69 -17.64 3.89 2.83
CA ILE A 69 -17.05 4.24 1.53
C ILE A 69 -17.06 5.76 1.34
N GLN A 70 -18.15 6.45 1.68
CA GLN A 70 -18.29 7.90 1.55
C GLN A 70 -17.24 8.64 2.39
N LEU A 71 -16.95 8.14 3.60
CA LEU A 71 -15.87 8.69 4.43
C LEU A 71 -14.50 8.52 3.74
N ARG A 72 -14.24 7.38 3.10
CA ARG A 72 -12.99 7.16 2.35
C ARG A 72 -12.90 8.06 1.14
N GLN A 73 -14.00 8.23 0.40
CA GLN A 73 -14.08 9.16 -0.72
C GLN A 73 -13.81 10.60 -0.26
N TYR A 74 -14.44 11.04 0.82
CA TYR A 74 -14.19 12.37 1.40
C TYR A 74 -12.72 12.56 1.79
N GLN A 75 -12.08 11.56 2.43
CA GLN A 75 -10.66 11.61 2.80
C GLN A 75 -9.74 11.73 1.57
N TRP A 76 -10.07 11.06 0.46
CA TRP A 76 -9.31 11.18 -0.78
C TRP A 76 -9.55 12.53 -1.45
N GLN A 77 -10.82 12.99 -1.50
CA GLN A 77 -11.14 14.30 -2.03
C GLN A 77 -10.33 15.39 -1.31
N LYS A 78 -10.34 15.36 0.03
CA LYS A 78 -9.58 16.27 0.85
C LYS A 78 -8.06 16.22 0.54
N ALA A 79 -7.50 15.03 0.34
CA ALA A 79 -6.10 14.90 -0.01
C ALA A 79 -5.75 15.58 -1.35
N PHE A 80 -6.64 15.52 -2.35
CA PHE A 80 -6.41 16.17 -3.64
C PHE A 80 -6.64 17.69 -3.60
N THR A 81 -7.58 18.20 -2.82
CA THR A 81 -7.97 19.61 -2.81
C THR A 81 -7.24 20.44 -1.77
N GLU A 82 -7.09 19.92 -0.55
CA GLU A 82 -6.58 20.69 0.59
C GLU A 82 -5.13 20.34 0.97
N GLU A 83 -4.72 19.08 0.73
CA GLU A 83 -3.39 18.56 1.10
C GLU A 83 -2.44 18.45 -0.10
N ASN A 84 -2.76 19.08 -1.21
CA ASN A 84 -1.97 18.96 -2.46
C ASN A 84 -0.77 19.91 -2.45
N ASP A 85 0.14 19.70 -1.52
CA ASP A 85 1.39 20.46 -1.31
C ASP A 85 2.59 19.91 -2.12
N GLY A 86 2.37 18.90 -2.97
CA GLY A 86 3.41 18.20 -3.73
C GLY A 86 4.25 17.22 -2.90
N LEU A 87 3.96 17.08 -1.60
CA LEU A 87 4.66 16.20 -0.67
C LEU A 87 4.03 14.81 -0.56
N TRP A 88 3.15 14.45 -1.48
CA TRP A 88 2.60 13.12 -1.59
C TRP A 88 2.38 12.70 -3.04
N PHE A 89 2.13 11.44 -3.26
CA PHE A 89 1.74 10.86 -4.54
C PHE A 89 0.85 9.63 -4.33
N CYS A 90 0.09 9.29 -5.34
CA CYS A 90 -0.67 8.04 -5.37
C CYS A 90 -0.54 7.40 -6.74
N ILE A 91 -0.12 6.13 -6.78
CA ILE A 91 0.00 5.31 -8.00
C ILE A 91 -1.11 4.27 -8.00
N LEU A 92 -1.86 4.19 -9.06
CA LEU A 92 -2.95 3.24 -9.26
C LEU A 92 -2.52 2.04 -10.09
N VAL A 93 -3.13 0.89 -9.82
CA VAL A 93 -3.11 -0.29 -10.68
C VAL A 93 -4.48 -0.43 -11.32
N VAL A 94 -4.51 -0.45 -12.65
CA VAL A 94 -5.74 -0.48 -13.46
C VAL A 94 -5.72 -1.71 -14.35
N ASN A 95 -6.82 -2.46 -14.41
CA ASN A 95 -6.95 -3.60 -15.31
C ASN A 95 -7.42 -3.19 -16.73
N ALA A 96 -7.44 -4.12 -17.68
CA ALA A 96 -7.86 -3.88 -19.07
C ALA A 96 -9.30 -3.34 -19.22
N LYS A 97 -10.15 -3.52 -18.20
CA LYS A 97 -11.52 -3.01 -18.15
C LYS A 97 -11.62 -1.64 -17.47
N ASN A 98 -10.50 -0.94 -17.33
CA ASN A 98 -10.38 0.35 -16.65
C ASN A 98 -10.83 0.33 -15.17
N LYS A 99 -10.78 -0.82 -14.50
CA LYS A 99 -11.13 -0.94 -13.09
C LYS A 99 -9.88 -0.76 -12.22
N LEU A 100 -9.99 0.05 -11.16
CA LEU A 100 -8.95 0.16 -10.15
C LEU A 100 -8.89 -1.12 -9.31
N VAL A 101 -7.70 -1.73 -9.22
CA VAL A 101 -7.50 -3.01 -8.51
C VAL A 101 -6.45 -2.92 -7.40
N GLY A 102 -5.71 -1.83 -7.34
CA GLY A 102 -4.73 -1.56 -6.30
C GLY A 102 -4.21 -0.13 -6.35
N PHE A 103 -3.54 0.27 -5.29
CA PHE A 103 -2.87 1.57 -5.22
C PHE A 103 -1.74 1.59 -4.19
N ALA A 104 -0.79 2.53 -4.35
CA ALA A 104 0.16 2.94 -3.32
C ALA A 104 0.10 4.45 -3.12
N LYS A 105 0.06 4.90 -1.86
CA LYS A 105 0.22 6.31 -1.48
C LYS A 105 1.53 6.49 -0.75
N GLY A 106 2.40 7.33 -1.25
CA GLY A 106 3.60 7.81 -0.57
C GLY A 106 3.40 9.23 -0.06
N LYS A 107 3.98 9.53 1.10
CA LYS A 107 4.12 10.87 1.66
C LYS A 107 5.60 11.19 1.86
N ILE A 108 5.93 12.47 1.85
CA ILE A 108 7.25 12.98 2.19
C ILE A 108 7.08 13.78 3.46
N ASN A 109 7.75 13.33 4.51
CA ASN A 109 7.76 13.98 5.79
C ASN A 109 9.09 14.73 5.96
N LYS A 110 9.03 15.93 6.52
CA LYS A 110 10.21 16.71 6.88
C LYS A 110 10.46 16.50 8.37
N ASP A 111 11.67 16.10 8.72
CA ASP A 111 12.10 16.07 10.11
C ASP A 111 12.22 17.51 10.63
N GLU A 112 11.58 17.80 11.75
CA GLU A 112 11.50 19.15 12.32
C GLU A 112 12.85 19.66 12.83
N HIS A 113 13.78 18.78 13.22
CA HIS A 113 15.07 19.13 13.80
C HIS A 113 16.18 19.21 12.77
N THR A 114 16.23 18.25 11.84
CA THR A 114 17.31 18.13 10.86
C THR A 114 16.96 18.72 9.50
N SER A 115 15.70 19.04 9.26
CA SER A 115 15.16 19.42 7.96
C SER A 115 15.34 18.33 6.88
N GLN A 116 15.76 17.13 7.23
CA GLN A 116 15.84 16.00 6.30
C GLN A 116 14.46 15.56 5.86
N LEU A 117 14.37 15.12 4.60
CA LEU A 117 13.14 14.61 4.03
C LEU A 117 13.18 13.08 4.06
N HIS A 118 12.10 12.47 4.57
CA HIS A 118 11.91 11.03 4.67
C HIS A 118 10.65 10.58 3.94
N GLY A 119 10.74 9.42 3.28
CA GLY A 119 9.58 8.79 2.67
C GLY A 119 8.72 8.07 3.71
N ASP A 120 7.41 8.13 3.53
CA ASP A 120 6.42 7.30 4.21
C ASP A 120 5.58 6.58 3.15
N LEU A 121 5.78 5.26 3.00
CA LEU A 121 4.87 4.44 2.20
C LEU A 121 3.57 4.24 2.97
N ASN A 122 2.77 5.30 2.99
CA ASN A 122 1.59 5.46 3.84
C ASN A 122 0.52 4.38 3.60
N LYS A 123 0.37 3.94 2.37
CA LYS A 123 -0.57 2.86 1.98
C LYS A 123 -0.05 2.09 0.79
N ILE A 124 -0.22 0.76 0.81
CA ILE A 124 -0.09 -0.10 -0.36
C ILE A 124 -1.13 -1.20 -0.27
N TYR A 125 -2.06 -1.23 -1.22
CA TYR A 125 -3.18 -2.17 -1.25
C TYR A 125 -3.41 -2.74 -2.63
N LEU A 126 -3.78 -4.01 -2.66
CA LEU A 126 -4.32 -4.73 -3.82
C LEU A 126 -5.53 -5.54 -3.37
N LEU A 127 -6.60 -5.54 -4.15
CA LEU A 127 -7.70 -6.49 -3.95
C LEU A 127 -7.17 -7.92 -3.93
N SER A 128 -7.73 -8.77 -3.08
CA SER A 128 -7.25 -10.14 -2.84
C SER A 128 -7.12 -10.96 -4.11
N ASP A 129 -8.05 -10.79 -5.06
CA ASP A 129 -8.06 -11.49 -6.35
C ASP A 129 -6.91 -11.08 -7.29
N TYR A 130 -6.22 -9.99 -6.99
CA TYR A 130 -5.09 -9.45 -7.78
C TYR A 130 -3.75 -9.58 -7.06
N GLN A 131 -3.74 -10.19 -5.86
CA GLN A 131 -2.51 -10.46 -5.13
C GLN A 131 -1.76 -11.67 -5.71
N ARG A 132 -0.45 -11.79 -5.38
CA ARG A 132 0.44 -12.88 -5.84
C ARG A 132 0.64 -12.97 -7.35
N LEU A 133 0.29 -11.93 -8.11
CA LEU A 133 0.46 -11.80 -9.56
C LEU A 133 1.67 -10.93 -9.95
N GLY A 134 2.51 -10.55 -9.00
CA GLY A 134 3.64 -9.64 -9.24
C GLY A 134 3.28 -8.15 -9.17
N LEU A 135 1.98 -7.79 -9.23
CA LEU A 135 1.52 -6.40 -9.25
C LEU A 135 1.95 -5.61 -8.00
N GLY A 136 1.96 -6.24 -6.82
CA GLY A 136 2.42 -5.60 -5.58
C GLY A 136 3.91 -5.24 -5.62
N LYS A 137 4.77 -6.14 -6.15
CA LYS A 137 6.19 -5.85 -6.34
C LYS A 137 6.38 -4.66 -7.28
N LYS A 138 5.70 -4.68 -8.43
CA LYS A 138 5.79 -3.58 -9.42
C LYS A 138 5.30 -2.26 -8.84
N LEU A 139 4.18 -2.26 -8.11
CA LEU A 139 3.64 -1.08 -7.44
C LEU A 139 4.61 -0.51 -6.39
N PHE A 140 5.22 -1.39 -5.59
CA PHE A 140 6.25 -1.02 -4.62
C PHE A 140 7.47 -0.41 -5.31
N THR A 141 7.98 -1.05 -6.37
CA THR A 141 9.13 -0.55 -7.15
C THR A 141 8.85 0.85 -7.72
N LEU A 142 7.65 1.08 -8.26
CA LEU A 142 7.25 2.40 -8.76
C LEU A 142 7.18 3.45 -7.65
N ALA A 143 6.70 3.08 -6.45
CA ALA A 143 6.72 3.98 -5.29
C ALA A 143 8.15 4.33 -4.86
N VAL A 144 9.06 3.36 -4.83
CA VAL A 144 10.50 3.58 -4.57
C VAL A 144 11.10 4.54 -5.61
N GLN A 145 10.86 4.30 -6.90
CA GLN A 145 11.34 5.17 -7.97
C GLN A 145 10.79 6.60 -7.83
N ARG A 146 9.53 6.75 -7.39
CA ARG A 146 8.93 8.06 -7.15
C ARG A 146 9.59 8.78 -5.97
N PHE A 147 9.92 8.10 -4.88
CA PHE A 147 10.70 8.69 -3.77
C PHE A 147 12.07 9.12 -4.26
N LEU A 148 12.80 8.26 -4.96
CA LEU A 148 14.13 8.58 -5.50
C LEU A 148 14.10 9.78 -6.47
N SER A 149 13.09 9.88 -7.34
CA SER A 149 12.93 11.03 -8.25
C SER A 149 12.69 12.36 -7.55
N LYS A 150 12.24 12.31 -6.29
CA LYS A 150 12.06 13.47 -5.40
C LYS A 150 13.26 13.67 -4.45
N GLY A 151 14.37 12.95 -4.65
CA GLY A 151 15.58 13.05 -3.83
C GLY A 151 15.51 12.32 -2.49
N ILE A 152 14.49 11.49 -2.26
CA ILE A 152 14.30 10.74 -1.02
C ILE A 152 14.96 9.37 -1.18
N ASN A 153 15.90 9.02 -0.28
CA ASN A 153 16.67 7.77 -0.35
C ASN A 153 16.34 6.77 0.78
N ASP A 154 15.47 7.13 1.69
CA ASP A 154 14.98 6.25 2.74
C ASP A 154 13.46 6.32 2.83
N MET A 155 12.85 5.30 3.39
CA MET A 155 11.42 5.33 3.69
C MET A 155 11.06 4.42 4.84
N SER A 156 9.93 4.72 5.46
CA SER A 156 9.27 3.86 6.44
C SER A 156 7.87 3.46 5.98
N LEU A 157 7.32 2.44 6.64
CA LEU A 157 5.94 2.00 6.51
C LEU A 157 5.45 1.54 7.89
N PHE A 158 4.24 1.93 8.24
CA PHE A 158 3.54 1.40 9.40
C PHE A 158 2.45 0.42 8.98
N GLY A 159 2.62 -0.85 9.38
CA GLY A 159 1.63 -1.91 9.23
C GLY A 159 1.06 -2.34 10.58
N VAL A 160 0.19 -3.33 10.56
CA VAL A 160 -0.27 -4.01 11.78
C VAL A 160 0.63 -5.21 12.04
N PRO A 161 1.25 -5.34 13.22
CA PRO A 161 2.04 -6.51 13.58
C PRO A 161 1.24 -7.80 13.35
N GLN A 162 1.91 -8.87 12.91
CA GLN A 162 1.31 -10.18 12.62
C GLN A 162 0.32 -10.20 11.41
N ASN A 163 0.08 -9.08 10.75
CA ASN A 163 -0.69 -9.07 9.51
C ASN A 163 0.05 -9.88 8.43
N PRO A 164 -0.65 -10.70 7.61
CA PRO A 164 -0.03 -11.38 6.49
C PRO A 164 0.74 -10.48 5.52
N SER A 165 0.48 -9.17 5.46
CA SER A 165 1.25 -8.21 4.66
C SER A 165 2.70 -8.06 5.15
N CYS A 166 3.02 -8.38 6.41
CA CYS A 166 4.38 -8.32 6.95
C CYS A 166 5.38 -9.10 6.07
N ALA A 167 5.03 -10.33 5.66
CA ALA A 167 5.88 -11.12 4.77
C ALA A 167 6.08 -10.50 3.38
N PHE A 168 5.18 -9.61 2.91
CA PHE A 168 5.40 -8.85 1.68
C PHE A 168 6.42 -7.74 1.93
N HIS A 169 6.33 -6.99 3.02
CA HIS A 169 7.27 -5.91 3.34
C HIS A 169 8.70 -6.45 3.52
N GLU A 170 8.83 -7.58 4.22
CA GLU A 170 10.12 -8.29 4.39
C GLU A 170 10.68 -8.79 3.05
N ALA A 171 9.82 -9.38 2.19
CA ALA A 171 10.22 -9.80 0.85
C ALA A 171 10.63 -8.63 -0.07
N MET A 172 10.22 -7.41 0.25
CA MET A 172 10.66 -6.17 -0.42
C MET A 172 11.88 -5.54 0.27
N GLY A 173 12.55 -6.24 1.19
CA GLY A 173 13.76 -5.80 1.86
C GLY A 173 13.53 -4.86 3.04
N GLY A 174 12.31 -4.80 3.56
CA GLY A 174 11.98 -3.99 4.75
C GLY A 174 12.54 -4.60 6.03
N GLU A 175 13.24 -3.80 6.81
CA GLU A 175 13.74 -4.18 8.13
C GLU A 175 12.72 -3.79 9.19
N ARG A 176 12.47 -4.71 10.14
CA ARG A 176 11.58 -4.45 11.27
C ARG A 176 12.23 -3.49 12.24
N LEU A 177 11.52 -2.45 12.63
CA LEU A 177 11.93 -1.61 13.75
C LEU A 177 11.28 -2.08 15.04
N TYR A 178 12.08 -2.15 16.09
CA TYR A 178 11.65 -2.56 17.42
C TYR A 178 11.70 -1.37 18.37
N SER A 179 10.72 -1.28 19.26
CA SER A 179 10.76 -0.31 20.37
C SER A 179 11.92 -0.60 21.32
N GLU A 180 12.24 0.33 22.21
CA GLU A 180 13.25 0.14 23.28
C GLU A 180 12.98 -1.11 24.15
N LYS A 181 11.73 -1.55 24.23
CA LYS A 181 11.29 -2.75 24.95
C LYS A 181 11.40 -4.04 24.11
N GLY A 182 11.99 -3.98 22.92
CA GLY A 182 12.12 -5.11 22.01
C GLY A 182 10.81 -5.55 21.35
N THR A 183 9.77 -4.71 21.37
CA THR A 183 8.47 -5.04 20.76
C THR A 183 8.42 -4.53 19.31
N PHE A 184 8.00 -5.39 18.39
CA PHE A 184 7.69 -5.00 17.01
C PHE A 184 6.27 -4.43 16.92
N ASP A 185 6.14 -3.14 16.64
CA ASP A 185 4.87 -2.43 16.56
C ASP A 185 4.34 -2.26 15.12
N GLY A 186 4.93 -2.98 14.15
CA GLY A 186 4.50 -2.96 12.75
C GLY A 186 5.25 -1.96 11.87
N CYS A 187 6.28 -1.30 12.40
CA CYS A 187 7.09 -0.37 11.62
C CYS A 187 8.18 -1.11 10.83
N TYR A 188 8.27 -0.78 9.55
CA TYR A 188 9.34 -1.22 8.65
C TYR A 188 10.13 -0.01 8.15
N ARG A 189 11.42 -0.22 7.86
CA ARG A 189 12.31 0.79 7.33
C ARG A 189 13.13 0.25 6.15
N TRP A 190 13.45 1.13 5.21
CA TRP A 190 14.40 0.94 4.12
C TRP A 190 15.35 2.14 4.15
N ASP A 191 16.62 1.91 4.49
CA ASP A 191 17.63 2.98 4.68
C ASP A 191 18.27 3.44 3.37
N ASP A 192 18.17 2.61 2.32
CA ASP A 192 18.80 2.91 1.03
C ASP A 192 17.94 2.39 -0.13
N LEU A 193 17.07 3.28 -0.63
CA LEU A 193 16.16 2.96 -1.74
C LEU A 193 16.88 2.74 -3.06
N LYS A 194 18.12 3.26 -3.24
CA LYS A 194 18.89 3.05 -4.46
C LYS A 194 19.23 1.58 -4.67
N LYS A 195 19.45 0.82 -3.59
CA LYS A 195 19.70 -0.63 -3.67
C LYS A 195 18.50 -1.41 -4.22
N LEU A 196 17.28 -0.86 -4.07
CA LEU A 196 16.04 -1.50 -4.53
C LEU A 196 15.70 -1.15 -5.99
N ALA A 197 16.29 -0.09 -6.54
CA ALA A 197 16.00 0.37 -7.90
C ALA A 197 16.80 -0.38 -8.99
N VAL A 198 17.76 -1.22 -8.60
CA VAL A 198 18.70 -1.90 -9.51
C VAL A 198 18.20 -3.29 -9.97
N HIS A 199 16.93 -3.67 -9.59
CA HIS A 199 16.40 -5.02 -9.93
C HIS A 199 15.10 -4.94 -10.72
#